data_c485a401c6a8e2217eb5e1a583328832
#
_entry.id   c485a401c6a8e2217eb5e1a583328832
#
_cell.length_a   1.000
_cell.length_b   1.000
_cell.length_c   1.000
_cell.angle_alpha   90.00
_cell.angle_beta   90.00
_cell.angle_gamma   90.00
#
_symmetry.space_group_name_H-M   'P 1'
#
loop_
_entity.id
_entity.type
_entity.pdbx_description
1 polymer ?
#
loop_
_entity_poly.entity_id
_entity_poly.type
_entity_poly.pdbx_seq_one_letter_code
_entity_poly.pdbx_strand_id
1 'polypeptide(L)'
;KDVKDWDRIRPLDGTRGEYAVVLESQRILMEMLEEHVPFLQTLFSPATTLAKMCSPAVLVRHMREDPARVHRVLEMVTDTTIQFARASVDMGADGFFYASQLSGRQTMEKTEYEAFVEKYDLAILNAVKDRTWFNVLHLHGAQVRIDEVQHYPVQGLSWHDRDDGPSMEEVRKYSTKAFVGGLSWGENWLTKTEEQVVGEVREMCGRPGLILGPGCVIEPHTPKKFLELVHKTVVERSCCR
;
A
#
# COMPACT_ATOMS: atom_id res chain seq x y z
N LYS A 1 11.14 22.58 10.68
CA LYS A 1 11.21 21.35 11.49
C LYS A 1 12.67 20.97 11.66
N ASP A 2 13.09 20.81 12.91
CA ASP A 2 14.46 20.49 13.30
C ASP A 2 14.58 18.97 13.51
N VAL A 3 15.76 18.39 13.22
CA VAL A 3 16.01 16.97 13.44
C VAL A 3 15.85 16.56 14.90
N LYS A 4 16.08 17.49 15.84
CA LYS A 4 15.87 17.29 17.28
C LYS A 4 14.40 17.16 17.69
N ASP A 5 13.46 17.57 16.84
CA ASP A 5 12.02 17.38 17.12
C ASP A 5 11.66 15.90 17.25
N TRP A 6 12.43 14.99 16.65
CA TRP A 6 12.27 13.55 16.81
C TRP A 6 12.47 13.05 18.26
N ASP A 7 13.19 13.80 19.11
CA ASP A 7 13.37 13.46 20.53
C ASP A 7 12.06 13.57 21.34
N ARG A 8 11.03 14.20 20.78
CA ARG A 8 9.72 14.35 21.39
C ARG A 8 8.80 13.17 21.16
N ILE A 9 9.12 12.32 20.17
CA ILE A 9 8.33 11.13 19.86
C ILE A 9 8.50 10.10 20.96
N ARG A 10 7.40 9.44 21.32
CA ARG A 10 7.35 8.39 22.34
C ARG A 10 6.73 7.14 21.74
N PRO A 11 7.11 5.94 22.22
CA PRO A 11 6.44 4.70 21.84
C PRO A 11 4.94 4.79 22.12
N LEU A 12 4.16 4.24 21.21
CA LEU A 12 2.71 4.11 21.36
C LEU A 12 2.34 2.63 21.52
N ASP A 13 1.21 2.40 22.16
CA ASP A 13 0.56 1.11 22.18
C ASP A 13 -0.28 0.96 20.90
N GLY A 14 0.09 0.04 20.03
CA GLY A 14 -0.58 -0.22 18.75
C GLY A 14 -2.01 -0.80 18.86
N THR A 15 -2.53 -0.94 20.09
CA THR A 15 -3.90 -1.41 20.35
C THR A 15 -4.78 -0.37 21.05
N ARG A 16 -4.27 0.87 21.25
CA ARG A 16 -4.96 1.93 21.99
C ARG A 16 -5.08 3.21 21.17
N GLY A 17 -5.87 4.17 21.69
CA GLY A 17 -6.09 5.46 21.03
C GLY A 17 -6.70 5.28 19.64
N GLU A 18 -6.16 5.97 18.64
CA GLU A 18 -6.64 5.89 17.26
C GLU A 18 -6.52 4.48 16.66
N TYR A 19 -5.52 3.70 17.08
CA TYR A 19 -5.41 2.30 16.66
C TYR A 19 -6.59 1.46 17.16
N ALA A 20 -7.07 1.69 18.38
CA ALA A 20 -8.27 1.01 18.89
C ALA A 20 -9.53 1.36 18.07
N VAL A 21 -9.65 2.62 17.61
CA VAL A 21 -10.76 3.03 16.73
C VAL A 21 -10.72 2.28 15.40
N VAL A 22 -9.54 2.13 14.80
CA VAL A 22 -9.38 1.38 13.56
C VAL A 22 -9.67 -0.11 13.75
N LEU A 23 -9.20 -0.70 14.85
CA LEU A 23 -9.48 -2.10 15.19
C LEU A 23 -10.99 -2.33 15.42
N GLU A 24 -11.68 -1.42 16.10
CA GLU A 24 -13.13 -1.50 16.28
C GLU A 24 -13.87 -1.36 14.95
N SER A 25 -13.42 -0.47 14.06
CA SER A 25 -13.97 -0.35 12.71
C SER A 25 -13.79 -1.65 11.92
N GLN A 26 -12.62 -2.29 12.04
CA GLN A 26 -12.37 -3.61 11.44
C GLN A 26 -13.33 -4.65 12.00
N ARG A 27 -13.51 -4.71 13.32
CA ARG A 27 -14.44 -5.66 13.96
C ARG A 27 -15.84 -5.54 13.38
N ILE A 28 -16.35 -4.31 13.28
CA ILE A 28 -17.67 -4.04 12.69
C ILE A 28 -17.73 -4.49 11.22
N LEU A 29 -16.71 -4.17 10.43
CA LEU A 29 -16.64 -4.59 9.02
C LEU A 29 -16.63 -6.12 8.88
N MET A 30 -15.86 -6.82 9.70
CA MET A 30 -15.79 -8.29 9.68
C MET A 30 -17.15 -8.94 10.00
N GLU A 31 -17.97 -8.33 10.85
CA GLU A 31 -19.35 -8.79 11.13
C GLU A 31 -20.32 -8.53 9.97
N MET A 32 -20.01 -7.54 9.11
CA MET A 32 -20.86 -7.17 7.97
C MET A 32 -20.48 -7.88 6.66
N LEU A 33 -19.24 -8.35 6.56
CA LEU A 33 -18.74 -9.05 5.38
C LEU A 33 -19.23 -10.50 5.37
N GLU A 34 -19.53 -11.00 4.17
CA GLU A 34 -19.78 -12.42 3.97
C GLU A 34 -18.48 -13.22 4.17
N GLU A 35 -18.55 -14.45 4.69
CA GLU A 35 -17.39 -15.28 5.04
C GLU A 35 -16.37 -15.49 3.92
N HIS A 36 -16.81 -15.38 2.67
CA HIS A 36 -15.92 -15.57 1.50
C HIS A 36 -15.27 -14.29 0.98
N VAL A 37 -15.51 -13.12 1.61
CA VAL A 37 -14.93 -11.84 1.19
C VAL A 37 -13.66 -11.55 1.99
N PRO A 38 -12.46 -11.63 1.36
CA PRO A 38 -11.21 -11.35 2.05
C PRO A 38 -11.10 -9.89 2.49
N PHE A 39 -10.55 -9.69 3.68
CA PHE A 39 -10.30 -8.36 4.24
C PHE A 39 -8.80 -8.10 4.41
N LEU A 40 -8.30 -7.06 3.74
CA LEU A 40 -6.93 -6.58 3.91
C LEU A 40 -6.91 -5.24 4.65
N GLN A 41 -6.33 -5.24 5.85
CA GLN A 41 -6.12 -4.00 6.61
C GLN A 41 -5.02 -3.17 5.98
N THR A 42 -5.24 -1.85 5.82
CA THR A 42 -4.17 -0.96 5.34
C THR A 42 -3.15 -0.70 6.44
N LEU A 43 -1.87 -0.88 6.10
CA LEU A 43 -0.72 -0.47 6.92
C LEU A 43 0.15 0.51 6.13
N PHE A 44 0.74 1.46 6.84
CA PHE A 44 1.77 2.33 6.27
C PHE A 44 3.16 1.92 6.73
N SER A 45 4.12 1.95 5.81
CA SER A 45 5.55 1.85 6.13
C SER A 45 5.94 2.85 7.23
N PRO A 46 6.83 2.51 8.18
CA PRO A 46 7.33 3.44 9.18
C PRO A 46 7.89 4.72 8.58
N ALA A 47 8.67 4.62 7.51
CA ALA A 47 9.20 5.79 6.81
C ALA A 47 8.08 6.65 6.19
N THR A 48 7.03 6.03 5.64
CA THR A 48 5.83 6.74 5.16
C THR A 48 5.14 7.48 6.31
N THR A 49 5.00 6.85 7.46
CA THR A 49 4.40 7.47 8.65
C THR A 49 5.19 8.70 9.10
N LEU A 50 6.52 8.61 9.18
CA LEU A 50 7.37 9.75 9.52
C LEU A 50 7.31 10.86 8.44
N ALA A 51 7.26 10.50 7.17
CA ALA A 51 7.13 11.47 6.08
C ALA A 51 5.80 12.24 6.16
N LYS A 52 4.72 11.62 6.58
CA LYS A 52 3.43 12.30 6.82
C LYS A 52 3.50 13.29 7.99
N MET A 53 4.37 13.07 8.97
CA MET A 53 4.57 13.98 10.10
C MET A 53 5.40 15.22 9.73
N CYS A 54 6.26 15.16 8.72
CA CYS A 54 7.18 16.25 8.39
C CYS A 54 7.22 16.68 6.91
N SER A 55 7.23 15.83 6.00
CA SER A 55 7.25 15.72 4.54
C SER A 55 8.39 14.80 4.08
N PRO A 56 8.30 14.19 2.89
CA PRO A 56 9.37 13.33 2.35
C PRO A 56 10.74 14.02 2.30
N ALA A 57 10.80 15.24 1.78
CA ALA A 57 12.05 15.99 1.63
C ALA A 57 12.71 16.31 2.98
N VAL A 58 11.90 16.67 3.99
CA VAL A 58 12.41 16.93 5.35
C VAL A 58 12.91 15.65 5.99
N LEU A 59 12.20 14.54 5.84
CA LEU A 59 12.61 13.25 6.40
C LEU A 59 13.93 12.78 5.79
N VAL A 60 14.08 12.81 4.46
CA VAL A 60 15.33 12.41 3.78
C VAL A 60 16.51 13.29 4.23
N ARG A 61 16.29 14.58 4.38
CA ARG A 61 17.32 15.46 4.95
C ARG A 61 17.73 15.03 6.36
N HIS A 62 16.74 14.73 7.24
CA HIS A 62 17.04 14.29 8.61
C HIS A 62 17.72 12.91 8.67
N MET A 63 17.40 12.00 7.75
CA MET A 63 18.12 10.72 7.60
C MET A 63 19.62 10.93 7.35
N ARG A 64 19.97 11.95 6.58
CA ARG A 64 21.38 12.31 6.27
C ARG A 64 22.04 13.12 7.37
N GLU A 65 21.29 13.98 8.05
CA GLU A 65 21.78 14.88 9.11
C GLU A 65 22.07 14.13 10.42
N ASP A 66 21.15 13.28 10.86
CA ASP A 66 21.26 12.48 12.09
C ASP A 66 20.59 11.11 11.92
N PRO A 67 21.25 10.17 11.24
CA PRO A 67 20.71 8.84 10.96
C PRO A 67 20.32 8.08 12.23
N ALA A 68 21.11 8.18 13.30
CA ALA A 68 20.86 7.46 14.55
C ALA A 68 19.54 7.89 15.20
N ARG A 69 19.25 9.18 15.18
CA ARG A 69 18.01 9.72 15.72
C ARG A 69 16.78 9.26 14.90
N VAL A 70 16.89 9.24 13.58
CA VAL A 70 15.80 8.79 12.71
C VAL A 70 15.59 7.28 12.86
N HIS A 71 16.64 6.47 12.93
CA HIS A 71 16.54 5.02 13.18
C HIS A 71 15.80 4.72 14.49
N ARG A 72 16.11 5.42 15.57
CA ARG A 72 15.40 5.24 16.85
C ARG A 72 13.90 5.45 16.72
N VAL A 73 13.47 6.47 15.98
CA VAL A 73 12.03 6.75 15.79
C VAL A 73 11.40 5.74 14.85
N LEU A 74 12.09 5.32 13.79
CA LEU A 74 11.64 4.26 12.90
C LEU A 74 11.42 2.94 13.67
N GLU A 75 12.31 2.59 14.59
CA GLU A 75 12.15 1.43 15.48
C GLU A 75 10.88 1.53 16.33
N MET A 76 10.63 2.67 16.99
CA MET A 76 9.41 2.87 17.78
C MET A 76 8.14 2.72 16.95
N VAL A 77 8.11 3.31 15.74
CA VAL A 77 6.94 3.22 14.84
C VAL A 77 6.78 1.80 14.32
N THR A 78 7.87 1.11 14.03
CA THR A 78 7.86 -0.30 13.62
C THR A 78 7.23 -1.18 14.69
N ASP A 79 7.67 -1.06 15.94
CA ASP A 79 7.14 -1.84 17.06
C ASP A 79 5.64 -1.59 17.27
N THR A 80 5.23 -0.32 17.22
CA THR A 80 3.81 0.06 17.30
C THR A 80 3.00 -0.56 16.14
N THR A 81 3.53 -0.51 14.92
CA THR A 81 2.86 -1.06 13.74
C THR A 81 2.77 -2.59 13.81
N ILE A 82 3.78 -3.28 14.32
CA ILE A 82 3.75 -4.73 14.54
C ILE A 82 2.66 -5.11 15.56
N GLN A 83 2.54 -4.35 16.66
CA GLN A 83 1.48 -4.59 17.65
C GLN A 83 0.09 -4.44 17.02
N PHE A 84 -0.13 -3.36 16.27
CA PHE A 84 -1.39 -3.13 15.56
C PHE A 84 -1.68 -4.23 14.52
N ALA A 85 -0.68 -4.59 13.71
CA ALA A 85 -0.83 -5.62 12.70
C ALA A 85 -1.20 -6.98 13.31
N ARG A 86 -0.56 -7.37 14.41
CA ARG A 86 -0.90 -8.61 15.13
C ARG A 86 -2.32 -8.59 15.69
N ALA A 87 -2.73 -7.48 16.31
CA ALA A 87 -4.10 -7.31 16.80
C ALA A 87 -5.14 -7.37 15.66
N SER A 88 -4.83 -6.80 14.51
CA SER A 88 -5.67 -6.87 13.31
C SER A 88 -5.82 -8.31 12.80
N VAL A 89 -4.74 -9.11 12.79
CA VAL A 89 -4.79 -10.54 12.44
C VAL A 89 -5.58 -11.34 13.46
N ASP A 90 -5.41 -11.07 14.77
CA ASP A 90 -6.17 -11.70 15.84
C ASP A 90 -7.69 -11.46 15.71
N MET A 91 -8.05 -10.36 15.04
CA MET A 91 -9.42 -9.94 14.77
C MET A 91 -9.96 -10.44 13.41
N GLY A 92 -9.18 -11.22 12.67
CA GLY A 92 -9.59 -11.91 11.44
C GLY A 92 -9.16 -11.26 10.14
N ALA A 93 -8.22 -10.29 10.14
CA ALA A 93 -7.67 -9.80 8.88
C ALA A 93 -6.94 -10.92 8.13
N ASP A 94 -7.26 -11.09 6.84
CA ASP A 94 -6.65 -12.07 5.94
C ASP A 94 -5.23 -11.67 5.53
N GLY A 95 -4.93 -10.39 5.59
CA GLY A 95 -3.64 -9.82 5.25
C GLY A 95 -3.63 -8.30 5.29
N PHE A 96 -2.66 -7.73 4.59
CA PHE A 96 -2.43 -6.29 4.60
C PHE A 96 -2.26 -5.70 3.20
N PHE A 97 -2.85 -4.52 3.01
CA PHE A 97 -2.45 -3.60 1.96
C PHE A 97 -1.37 -2.67 2.53
N TYR A 98 -0.11 -3.03 2.29
CA TYR A 98 1.05 -2.38 2.88
C TYR A 98 1.57 -1.26 1.99
N ALA A 99 1.37 -0.01 2.38
CA ALA A 99 1.69 1.17 1.59
C ALA A 99 3.07 1.75 1.95
N SER A 100 4.04 1.60 1.04
CA SER A 100 5.39 2.18 1.12
C SER A 100 5.51 3.35 0.13
N GLN A 101 5.31 4.58 0.63
CA GLN A 101 5.18 5.78 -0.21
C GLN A 101 6.51 6.52 -0.49
N LEU A 102 7.63 6.02 0.03
CA LEU A 102 8.97 6.55 -0.25
C LEU A 102 9.76 5.65 -1.21
N SER A 103 9.06 4.93 -2.07
CA SER A 103 9.61 3.89 -2.94
C SER A 103 10.13 4.39 -4.31
N GLY A 104 9.96 5.66 -4.62
CA GLY A 104 10.48 6.26 -5.86
C GLY A 104 12.00 6.41 -5.85
N ARG A 105 12.66 6.04 -6.96
CA ARG A 105 14.13 6.11 -7.09
C ARG A 105 14.68 7.53 -6.97
N GLN A 106 13.87 8.53 -7.29
CA GLN A 106 14.24 9.95 -7.17
C GLN A 106 14.22 10.46 -5.73
N THR A 107 13.60 9.73 -4.79
CA THR A 107 13.44 10.17 -3.41
C THR A 107 14.73 10.01 -2.61
N MET A 108 15.42 8.90 -2.80
CA MET A 108 16.67 8.57 -2.10
C MET A 108 17.47 7.52 -2.85
N GLU A 109 18.77 7.41 -2.55
CA GLU A 109 19.65 6.37 -3.08
C GLU A 109 19.23 4.97 -2.59
N LYS A 110 19.67 3.92 -3.32
CA LYS A 110 19.33 2.54 -2.97
C LYS A 110 19.77 2.18 -1.55
N THR A 111 20.99 2.53 -1.17
CA THR A 111 21.54 2.25 0.17
C THR A 111 20.77 2.95 1.29
N GLU A 112 20.27 4.17 1.03
CA GLU A 112 19.39 4.89 1.96
C GLU A 112 18.02 4.19 2.06
N TYR A 113 17.45 3.75 0.93
CA TYR A 113 16.20 3.00 0.91
C TYR A 113 16.31 1.70 1.73
N GLU A 114 17.36 0.92 1.50
CA GLU A 114 17.61 -0.32 2.24
C GLU A 114 17.74 -0.07 3.75
N ALA A 115 18.44 0.99 4.15
CA ALA A 115 18.69 1.30 5.56
C ALA A 115 17.48 1.90 6.29
N PHE A 116 16.70 2.77 5.64
CA PHE A 116 15.66 3.57 6.29
C PHE A 116 14.23 3.17 5.94
N VAL A 117 14.03 2.37 4.90
CA VAL A 117 12.71 1.92 4.46
C VAL A 117 12.63 0.39 4.52
N GLU A 118 13.38 -0.30 3.68
CA GLU A 118 13.30 -1.76 3.51
C GLU A 118 13.50 -2.52 4.83
N LYS A 119 14.52 -2.19 5.60
CA LYS A 119 14.80 -2.81 6.91
C LYS A 119 13.56 -2.88 7.80
N TYR A 120 12.81 -1.79 7.86
CA TYR A 120 11.64 -1.65 8.73
C TYR A 120 10.36 -2.25 8.11
N ASP A 121 10.21 -2.13 6.81
CA ASP A 121 9.13 -2.77 6.06
C ASP A 121 9.21 -4.30 6.21
N LEU A 122 10.40 -4.86 6.03
CA LEU A 122 10.62 -6.30 6.20
C LEU A 122 10.41 -6.77 7.64
N ALA A 123 10.74 -5.97 8.65
CA ALA A 123 10.47 -6.31 10.04
C ALA A 123 8.97 -6.49 10.31
N ILE A 124 8.13 -5.58 9.79
CA ILE A 124 6.66 -5.65 9.94
C ILE A 124 6.10 -6.84 9.15
N LEU A 125 6.45 -6.96 7.88
CA LEU A 125 5.91 -8.01 7.01
C LEU A 125 6.31 -9.40 7.50
N ASN A 126 7.55 -9.59 7.97
CA ASN A 126 7.99 -10.85 8.57
C ASN A 126 7.28 -11.18 9.89
N ALA A 127 6.85 -10.18 10.65
CA ALA A 127 6.14 -10.40 11.91
C ALA A 127 4.73 -10.98 11.73
N VAL A 128 4.16 -10.91 10.51
CA VAL A 128 2.78 -11.34 10.21
C VAL A 128 2.67 -12.36 9.06
N LYS A 129 3.70 -12.57 8.25
CA LYS A 129 3.64 -13.39 7.01
C LYS A 129 3.12 -14.81 7.22
N ASP A 130 3.39 -15.42 8.36
CA ASP A 130 3.01 -16.81 8.65
C ASP A 130 1.56 -16.92 9.21
N ARG A 131 0.91 -15.77 9.39
CA ARG A 131 -0.46 -15.64 9.92
C ARG A 131 -1.43 -15.00 8.92
N THR A 132 -0.93 -14.60 7.77
CA THR A 132 -1.69 -13.96 6.68
C THR A 132 -1.51 -14.76 5.41
N TRP A 133 -2.55 -14.85 4.57
CA TRP A 133 -2.43 -15.59 3.32
C TRP A 133 -2.24 -14.69 2.09
N PHE A 134 -2.61 -13.39 2.18
CA PHE A 134 -2.46 -12.47 1.07
C PHE A 134 -2.08 -11.06 1.53
N ASN A 135 -0.82 -10.70 1.33
CA ASN A 135 -0.32 -9.35 1.55
C ASN A 135 -0.02 -8.69 0.21
N VAL A 136 -0.37 -7.41 0.09
CA VAL A 136 -0.09 -6.57 -1.09
C VAL A 136 0.89 -5.49 -0.68
N LEU A 137 2.01 -5.36 -1.38
CA LEU A 137 2.90 -4.20 -1.26
C LEU A 137 2.48 -3.15 -2.29
N HIS A 138 2.06 -1.99 -1.81
CA HIS A 138 1.76 -0.83 -2.64
C HIS A 138 2.92 0.16 -2.64
N LEU A 139 3.50 0.38 -3.81
CA LEU A 139 4.57 1.35 -4.05
C LEU A 139 3.97 2.61 -4.69
N HIS A 140 4.28 3.77 -4.12
CA HIS A 140 3.69 5.03 -4.55
C HIS A 140 4.70 5.95 -5.21
N GLY A 141 4.27 6.65 -6.26
CA GLY A 141 5.05 7.65 -7.01
C GLY A 141 5.65 7.11 -8.30
N ALA A 142 6.38 7.99 -8.98
CA ALA A 142 7.04 7.66 -10.23
C ALA A 142 8.34 6.88 -10.01
N GLN A 143 8.74 6.08 -11.01
CA GLN A 143 9.98 5.31 -11.02
C GLN A 143 10.16 4.46 -9.75
N VAL A 144 9.10 3.76 -9.35
CA VAL A 144 9.12 2.91 -8.16
C VAL A 144 10.13 1.77 -8.27
N ARG A 145 10.67 1.33 -7.12
CA ARG A 145 11.70 0.27 -6.98
C ARG A 145 11.12 -1.13 -7.08
N ILE A 146 10.16 -1.35 -7.99
CA ILE A 146 9.39 -2.59 -8.05
C ILE A 146 10.25 -3.84 -8.36
N ASP A 147 11.31 -3.70 -9.11
CA ASP A 147 12.30 -4.73 -9.39
C ASP A 147 13.17 -5.07 -8.17
N GLU A 148 13.41 -4.09 -7.28
CA GLU A 148 14.24 -4.25 -6.09
C GLU A 148 13.48 -4.94 -4.94
N VAL A 149 12.15 -4.85 -4.89
CA VAL A 149 11.32 -5.37 -3.78
C VAL A 149 10.73 -6.77 -4.04
N GLN A 150 11.23 -7.50 -5.05
CA GLN A 150 10.70 -8.83 -5.39
C GLN A 150 10.86 -9.87 -4.27
N HIS A 151 11.83 -9.68 -3.38
CA HIS A 151 12.10 -10.54 -2.22
C HIS A 151 11.20 -10.26 -1.00
N TYR A 152 10.39 -9.20 -1.02
CA TYR A 152 9.44 -8.92 0.06
C TYR A 152 8.44 -10.08 0.23
N PRO A 153 8.10 -10.48 1.46
CA PRO A 153 7.22 -11.61 1.74
C PRO A 153 5.74 -11.22 1.54
N VAL A 154 5.41 -10.85 0.31
CA VAL A 154 4.06 -10.46 -0.12
C VAL A 154 3.64 -11.25 -1.35
N GLN A 155 2.35 -11.48 -1.52
CA GLN A 155 1.77 -12.22 -2.64
C GLN A 155 1.38 -11.31 -3.79
N GLY A 156 1.06 -10.05 -3.49
CA GLY A 156 0.64 -9.05 -4.47
C GLY A 156 1.52 -7.81 -4.50
N LEU A 157 1.59 -7.18 -5.67
CA LEU A 157 2.20 -5.87 -5.91
C LEU A 157 1.16 -4.91 -6.47
N SER A 158 1.19 -3.67 -6.01
CA SER A 158 0.36 -2.57 -6.49
C SER A 158 1.20 -1.32 -6.68
N TRP A 159 0.98 -0.59 -7.76
CA TRP A 159 1.64 0.69 -8.06
C TRP A 159 0.81 1.44 -9.12
N HIS A 160 1.24 2.63 -9.51
CA HIS A 160 0.59 3.44 -10.52
C HIS A 160 0.94 2.96 -11.94
N ASP A 161 0.57 1.73 -12.28
CA ASP A 161 0.98 1.02 -13.50
C ASP A 161 0.60 1.72 -14.80
N ARG A 162 -0.52 2.47 -14.78
CA ARG A 162 -0.99 3.21 -15.96
C ARG A 162 -0.50 4.65 -16.04
N ASP A 163 -0.23 5.26 -14.90
CA ASP A 163 0.03 6.70 -14.85
C ASP A 163 1.52 7.00 -14.74
N ASP A 164 2.26 6.28 -13.91
CA ASP A 164 3.67 6.53 -13.60
C ASP A 164 4.61 5.40 -14.08
N GLY A 165 4.05 4.21 -14.35
CA GLY A 165 4.82 3.03 -14.75
C GLY A 165 5.73 2.45 -13.64
N PRO A 166 6.49 1.40 -13.95
CA PRO A 166 6.49 0.63 -15.19
C PRO A 166 5.14 -0.06 -15.47
N SER A 167 4.91 -0.43 -16.73
CA SER A 167 3.69 -1.17 -17.10
C SER A 167 3.66 -2.57 -16.49
N MET A 168 2.46 -3.14 -16.35
CA MET A 168 2.32 -4.53 -15.85
C MET A 168 3.03 -5.54 -16.75
N GLU A 169 3.05 -5.33 -18.08
CA GLU A 169 3.75 -6.17 -19.04
C GLU A 169 5.27 -6.18 -18.80
N GLU A 170 5.84 -5.03 -18.45
CA GLU A 170 7.27 -4.94 -18.13
C GLU A 170 7.58 -5.67 -16.83
N VAL A 171 6.79 -5.46 -15.78
CA VAL A 171 6.98 -6.11 -14.47
C VAL A 171 6.75 -7.63 -14.56
N ARG A 172 5.82 -8.10 -15.39
CA ARG A 172 5.54 -9.52 -15.56
C ARG A 172 6.74 -10.32 -16.10
N LYS A 173 7.69 -9.67 -16.75
CA LYS A 173 8.90 -10.34 -17.28
C LYS A 173 9.81 -10.90 -16.18
N TYR A 174 9.70 -10.37 -14.94
CA TYR A 174 10.55 -10.77 -13.81
C TYR A 174 9.79 -11.02 -12.51
N SER A 175 8.47 -10.80 -12.48
CA SER A 175 7.66 -11.02 -11.28
C SER A 175 6.59 -12.08 -11.51
N THR A 176 6.49 -13.01 -10.57
CA THR A 176 5.42 -14.04 -10.53
C THR A 176 4.31 -13.70 -9.54
N LYS A 177 4.44 -12.59 -8.80
CA LYS A 177 3.44 -12.12 -7.84
C LYS A 177 2.14 -11.71 -8.54
N ALA A 178 1.02 -11.77 -7.83
CA ALA A 178 -0.23 -11.15 -8.29
C ALA A 178 -0.05 -9.63 -8.44
N PHE A 179 -0.80 -9.02 -9.36
CA PHE A 179 -0.84 -7.56 -9.47
C PHE A 179 -2.21 -7.05 -9.02
N VAL A 180 -2.23 -5.89 -8.36
CA VAL A 180 -3.44 -5.18 -7.96
C VAL A 180 -3.37 -3.80 -8.59
N GLY A 181 -4.24 -3.53 -9.57
CA GLY A 181 -4.19 -2.31 -10.39
C GLY A 181 -4.91 -2.48 -11.71
N GLY A 182 -4.40 -1.84 -12.75
CA GLY A 182 -4.91 -1.94 -14.14
C GLY A 182 -5.90 -0.86 -14.53
N LEU A 183 -6.37 -0.06 -13.58
CA LEU A 183 -7.17 1.14 -13.85
C LEU A 183 -6.38 2.38 -13.44
N SER A 184 -6.56 3.48 -14.16
CA SER A 184 -6.03 4.79 -13.76
C SER A 184 -6.54 5.20 -12.38
N TRP A 185 -5.91 6.19 -11.77
CA TRP A 185 -6.27 6.67 -10.43
C TRP A 185 -6.31 8.20 -10.37
N GLY A 186 -6.81 8.74 -9.24
CA GLY A 186 -6.82 10.18 -8.95
C GLY A 186 -7.53 11.01 -10.01
N GLU A 187 -7.03 12.21 -10.28
CA GLU A 187 -7.60 13.14 -11.25
C GLU A 187 -7.58 12.59 -12.68
N ASN A 188 -6.60 11.75 -13.03
CA ASN A 188 -6.54 11.11 -14.33
C ASN A 188 -7.79 10.27 -14.62
N TRP A 189 -8.35 9.63 -13.59
CA TRP A 189 -9.59 8.87 -13.73
C TRP A 189 -10.82 9.78 -13.87
N LEU A 190 -10.85 10.88 -13.11
CA LEU A 190 -11.96 11.84 -13.13
C LEU A 190 -12.12 12.58 -14.47
N THR A 191 -11.05 12.70 -15.23
CA THR A 191 -11.06 13.37 -16.54
C THR A 191 -11.47 12.45 -17.70
N LYS A 192 -11.64 11.13 -17.45
CA LYS A 192 -11.99 10.16 -18.48
C LYS A 192 -13.48 10.20 -18.84
N THR A 193 -13.77 9.88 -20.10
CA THR A 193 -15.14 9.57 -20.53
C THR A 193 -15.54 8.17 -20.08
N GLU A 194 -16.84 7.87 -20.07
CA GLU A 194 -17.36 6.54 -19.74
C GLU A 194 -16.80 5.45 -20.67
N GLU A 195 -16.64 5.76 -21.96
CA GLU A 195 -16.05 4.84 -22.95
C GLU A 195 -14.59 4.53 -22.64
N GLN A 196 -13.82 5.52 -22.17
CA GLN A 196 -12.44 5.33 -21.77
C GLN A 196 -12.33 4.44 -20.51
N VAL A 197 -13.19 4.66 -19.53
CA VAL A 197 -13.26 3.79 -18.33
C VAL A 197 -13.62 2.36 -18.70
N VAL A 198 -14.66 2.18 -19.54
CA VAL A 198 -15.05 0.85 -20.05
C VAL A 198 -13.92 0.20 -20.84
N GLY A 199 -13.20 0.99 -21.64
CA GLY A 199 -12.03 0.55 -22.39
C GLY A 199 -10.94 -0.04 -21.51
N GLU A 200 -10.55 0.65 -20.44
CA GLU A 200 -9.57 0.16 -19.45
C GLU A 200 -10.03 -1.14 -18.78
N VAL A 201 -11.27 -1.18 -18.32
CA VAL A 201 -11.83 -2.39 -17.70
C VAL A 201 -11.79 -3.57 -18.68
N ARG A 202 -12.23 -3.37 -19.92
CA ARG A 202 -12.23 -4.43 -20.95
C ARG A 202 -10.85 -4.92 -21.32
N GLU A 203 -9.87 -4.04 -21.34
CA GLU A 203 -8.48 -4.37 -21.62
C GLU A 203 -7.88 -5.25 -20.52
N MET A 204 -8.18 -4.96 -19.25
CA MET A 204 -7.51 -5.56 -18.11
C MET A 204 -8.29 -6.70 -17.47
N CYS A 205 -9.62 -6.69 -17.55
CA CYS A 205 -10.48 -7.69 -16.91
C CYS A 205 -10.17 -9.11 -17.41
N GLY A 206 -9.93 -10.01 -16.45
CA GLY A 206 -9.70 -11.43 -16.70
C GLY A 206 -8.26 -11.78 -17.10
N ARG A 207 -7.31 -10.86 -16.99
CA ARG A 207 -5.89 -11.20 -17.13
C ARG A 207 -5.44 -12.09 -15.95
N PRO A 208 -4.74 -13.19 -16.20
CA PRO A 208 -4.26 -14.07 -15.13
C PRO A 208 -3.35 -13.34 -14.16
N GLY A 209 -3.55 -13.60 -12.87
CA GLY A 209 -2.73 -12.99 -11.80
C GLY A 209 -2.98 -11.50 -11.58
N LEU A 210 -4.11 -10.97 -12.05
CA LEU A 210 -4.53 -9.58 -11.84
C LEU A 210 -5.80 -9.54 -10.98
N ILE A 211 -5.75 -8.74 -9.92
CA ILE A 211 -6.90 -8.22 -9.19
C ILE A 211 -7.15 -6.81 -9.73
N LEU A 212 -8.24 -6.65 -10.47
CA LEU A 212 -8.55 -5.37 -11.11
C LEU A 212 -8.94 -4.31 -10.08
N GLY A 213 -8.26 -3.20 -10.11
CA GLY A 213 -8.49 -2.06 -9.23
C GLY A 213 -7.80 -0.79 -9.75
N PRO A 214 -7.97 0.34 -9.09
CA PRO A 214 -7.22 1.55 -9.40
C PRO A 214 -5.74 1.39 -9.02
N GLY A 215 -4.86 2.11 -9.71
CA GLY A 215 -3.42 2.13 -9.41
C GLY A 215 -3.10 2.72 -8.03
N CYS A 216 -4.01 3.45 -7.42
CA CYS A 216 -3.91 3.99 -6.06
C CYS A 216 -5.32 4.22 -5.47
N VAL A 217 -5.49 5.24 -4.64
CA VAL A 217 -6.77 5.59 -3.99
C VAL A 217 -7.82 6.07 -5.00
N ILE A 218 -9.08 5.83 -4.66
CA ILE A 218 -10.22 6.46 -5.34
C ILE A 218 -10.51 7.77 -4.61
N GLU A 219 -10.51 8.87 -5.35
CA GLU A 219 -10.79 10.18 -4.79
C GLU A 219 -12.23 10.25 -4.22
N PRO A 220 -12.44 10.87 -3.04
CA PRO A 220 -13.75 10.91 -2.38
C PRO A 220 -14.87 11.54 -3.23
N HIS A 221 -14.51 12.41 -4.17
CA HIS A 221 -15.45 13.07 -5.08
C HIS A 221 -15.64 12.33 -6.43
N THR A 222 -15.07 11.14 -6.57
CA THR A 222 -15.30 10.30 -7.76
C THR A 222 -16.78 10.01 -7.92
N PRO A 223 -17.38 10.33 -9.08
CA PRO A 223 -18.79 10.08 -9.32
C PRO A 223 -19.12 8.60 -9.17
N LYS A 224 -20.13 8.28 -8.37
CA LYS A 224 -20.58 6.89 -8.13
C LYS A 224 -20.83 6.12 -9.42
N LYS A 225 -21.32 6.80 -10.47
CA LYS A 225 -21.55 6.22 -11.79
C LYS A 225 -20.31 5.54 -12.39
N PHE A 226 -19.09 6.02 -12.11
CA PHE A 226 -17.87 5.38 -12.61
C PHE A 226 -17.61 4.05 -11.90
N LEU A 227 -17.85 3.98 -10.59
CA LEU A 227 -17.72 2.74 -9.82
C LEU A 227 -18.74 1.71 -10.29
N GLU A 228 -19.99 2.15 -10.49
CA GLU A 228 -21.08 1.31 -11.02
C GLU A 228 -20.77 0.81 -12.44
N LEU A 229 -20.19 1.66 -13.28
CA LEU A 229 -19.79 1.33 -14.64
C LEU A 229 -18.69 0.27 -14.67
N VAL A 230 -17.65 0.42 -13.82
CA VAL A 230 -16.60 -0.58 -13.66
C VAL A 230 -17.20 -1.92 -13.24
N HIS A 231 -18.01 -1.93 -12.17
CA HIS A 231 -18.65 -3.14 -11.68
C HIS A 231 -19.49 -3.84 -12.76
N LYS A 232 -20.37 -3.08 -13.43
CA LYS A 232 -21.22 -3.58 -14.52
C LYS A 232 -20.38 -4.22 -15.64
N THR A 233 -19.31 -3.52 -16.08
CA THR A 233 -18.45 -4.01 -17.17
C THR A 233 -17.72 -5.30 -16.80
N VAL A 234 -17.27 -5.43 -15.53
CA VAL A 234 -16.64 -6.65 -15.03
C VAL A 234 -17.63 -7.81 -15.02
N VAL A 235 -18.85 -7.59 -14.49
CA VAL A 235 -19.90 -8.63 -14.43
C VAL A 235 -20.28 -9.10 -15.83
N GLU A 236 -20.52 -8.19 -16.77
CA GLU A 236 -20.84 -8.53 -18.16
C GLU A 236 -19.74 -9.42 -18.80
N ARG A 237 -18.47 -9.14 -18.54
CA ARG A 237 -17.36 -9.96 -19.05
C ARG A 237 -17.22 -11.32 -18.35
N SER A 238 -17.56 -11.40 -17.07
CA SER A 238 -17.50 -12.65 -16.32
C SER A 238 -18.59 -13.63 -16.76
N CYS A 239 -19.75 -13.13 -17.18
CA CYS A 239 -20.85 -13.93 -17.71
C CYS A 239 -20.61 -14.47 -19.15
N CYS A 240 -19.59 -13.94 -19.84
CA CYS A 240 -19.25 -14.37 -21.21
C CYS A 240 -18.10 -15.41 -21.25
N ARG A 241 -17.71 -15.97 -20.12
CA ARG A 241 -16.72 -17.06 -19.98
C ARG A 241 -17.38 -18.27 -19.37
#